data_b9715701e338e7eac6fe217fd8697225
#
_entry.id   b9715701e338e7eac6fe217fd8697225
#
_cell.length_a   1.000
_cell.length_b   1.000
_cell.length_c   1.000
_cell.angle_alpha   90.00
_cell.angle_beta   90.00
_cell.angle_gamma   90.00
#
_symmetry.space_group_name_H-M   'P 1'
#
loop_
_entity.id
_entity.type
_entity.pdbx_description
1 polymer ?
#
loop_
_entity_poly.entity_id
_entity_poly.type
_entity_poly.pdbx_seq_one_letter_code
_entity_poly.pdbx_strand_id
1 'polypeptide(L)'
;MTASKRLHLVSCVAKKSATPSRAGDLYQSPWFRLARRYVEKTGSPWFILSARHGLTHPDQVIAPYDETLNKMAAAARKDWAEKVRRQMQEKLPEADEVVILAGERYRENLEDYLQRRFGSVQVPMRGMRIGEQLSWLKQHV
;
A
#
# COMPACT_ATOMS: atom_id res chain seq x y z
N MET A 1 -27.13 -5.97 -11.72
CA MET A 1 -25.70 -6.33 -11.66
C MET A 1 -24.99 -5.40 -10.72
N THR A 2 -24.34 -5.94 -9.70
CA THR A 2 -23.51 -5.14 -8.81
C THR A 2 -22.14 -4.93 -9.43
N ALA A 3 -21.65 -3.70 -9.41
CA ALA A 3 -20.28 -3.43 -9.85
C ALA A 3 -19.28 -4.13 -8.93
N SER A 4 -18.16 -4.60 -9.48
CA SER A 4 -17.08 -5.18 -8.70
C SER A 4 -16.52 -4.16 -7.72
N LYS A 5 -16.33 -4.57 -6.49
CA LYS A 5 -15.72 -3.72 -5.45
C LYS A 5 -14.21 -3.91 -5.46
N ARG A 6 -13.48 -2.82 -5.54
CA ARG A 6 -12.02 -2.80 -5.49
C ARG A 6 -11.51 -2.17 -4.22
N LEU A 7 -10.36 -2.64 -3.80
CA LEU A 7 -9.61 -2.14 -2.65
C LEU A 7 -8.18 -1.91 -3.11
N HIS A 8 -7.61 -0.77 -2.73
CA HIS A 8 -6.22 -0.44 -3.10
C HIS A 8 -5.32 -0.44 -1.88
N LEU A 9 -4.11 -0.97 -2.04
CA LEU A 9 -3.05 -0.92 -1.03
C LEU A 9 -1.85 -0.21 -1.64
N VAL A 10 -1.33 0.81 -0.95
CA VAL A 10 -0.22 1.63 -1.41
C VAL A 10 0.89 1.60 -0.38
N SER A 11 2.11 1.26 -0.76
CA SER A 11 3.22 1.22 0.18
C SER A 11 3.67 2.63 0.61
N CYS A 12 4.20 2.72 1.83
CA CYS A 12 4.87 3.92 2.30
C CYS A 12 6.18 4.15 1.51
N VAL A 13 6.72 5.34 1.64
CA VAL A 13 7.99 5.74 1.02
C VAL A 13 8.89 6.37 2.07
N ALA A 14 10.19 6.49 1.74
CA ALA A 14 11.18 7.03 2.67
C ALA A 14 10.98 8.52 2.96
N LYS A 15 10.67 9.32 1.93
CA LYS A 15 10.52 10.77 2.09
C LYS A 15 9.20 11.12 2.75
N LYS A 16 9.27 11.77 3.91
CA LYS A 16 8.12 12.13 4.71
C LYS A 16 8.18 13.59 5.14
N SER A 17 7.03 14.16 5.51
CA SER A 17 6.99 15.47 6.12
C SER A 17 7.70 15.44 7.49
N ALA A 18 8.17 16.59 7.95
CA ALA A 18 8.93 16.68 9.21
C ALA A 18 8.04 16.61 10.46
N THR A 19 6.74 16.77 10.31
CA THR A 19 5.79 16.85 11.43
C THR A 19 4.71 15.77 11.30
N PRO A 20 4.05 15.38 12.40
CA PRO A 20 2.93 14.46 12.33
C PRO A 20 1.85 14.99 11.37
N SER A 21 1.25 14.08 10.60
CA SER A 21 0.27 14.41 9.57
C SER A 21 -0.69 13.25 9.39
N ARG A 22 -1.81 13.49 8.70
CA ARG A 22 -2.63 12.38 8.20
C ARG A 22 -1.73 11.51 7.33
N ALA A 23 -1.87 10.20 7.43
CA ALA A 23 -0.97 9.27 6.73
C ALA A 23 -0.90 9.55 5.22
N GLY A 24 -2.03 9.87 4.59
CA GLY A 24 -2.06 10.22 3.18
C GLY A 24 -1.24 11.45 2.83
N ASP A 25 -1.03 12.35 3.78
CA ASP A 25 -0.28 13.60 3.60
C ASP A 25 1.18 13.51 4.07
N LEU A 26 1.51 12.46 4.84
CA LEU A 26 2.84 12.32 5.42
C LEU A 26 3.92 12.02 4.38
N TYR A 27 3.60 11.18 3.41
CA TYR A 27 4.57 10.70 2.42
C TYR A 27 4.70 11.69 1.27
N GLN A 28 5.93 12.12 0.97
CA GLN A 28 6.21 13.30 0.13
C GLN A 28 6.87 13.00 -1.22
N SER A 29 7.12 11.72 -1.57
CA SER A 29 7.77 11.41 -2.83
C SER A 29 6.82 11.65 -4.02
N PRO A 30 7.36 11.95 -5.23
CA PRO A 30 6.55 12.02 -6.43
C PRO A 30 5.78 10.73 -6.70
N TRP A 31 6.43 9.58 -6.45
CA TRP A 31 5.79 8.27 -6.63
C TRP A 31 4.54 8.14 -5.75
N PHE A 32 4.65 8.47 -4.47
CA PHE A 32 3.50 8.34 -3.55
C PHE A 32 2.37 9.30 -3.93
N ARG A 33 2.71 10.52 -4.29
CA ARG A 33 1.70 11.52 -4.70
C ARG A 33 0.93 11.06 -5.93
N LEU A 34 1.61 10.48 -6.90
CA LEU A 34 0.97 9.93 -8.10
C LEU A 34 0.13 8.70 -7.77
N ALA A 35 0.65 7.79 -6.95
CA ALA A 35 -0.09 6.60 -6.51
C ALA A 35 -1.37 6.99 -5.77
N ARG A 36 -1.27 7.97 -4.87
CA ARG A 36 -2.44 8.51 -4.17
C ARG A 36 -3.48 9.07 -5.13
N ARG A 37 -3.05 9.88 -6.10
CA ARG A 37 -3.96 10.44 -7.10
C ARG A 37 -4.66 9.34 -7.90
N TYR A 38 -3.91 8.31 -8.27
CA TYR A 38 -4.46 7.18 -9.00
C TYR A 38 -5.57 6.48 -8.19
N VAL A 39 -5.30 6.12 -6.94
CA VAL A 39 -6.29 5.41 -6.13
C VAL A 39 -7.48 6.28 -5.75
N GLU A 40 -7.26 7.56 -5.46
CA GLU A 40 -8.35 8.49 -5.13
C GLU A 40 -9.27 8.75 -6.33
N LYS A 41 -8.72 8.77 -7.53
CA LYS A 41 -9.50 8.93 -8.75
C LYS A 41 -10.51 7.80 -8.95
N THR A 42 -10.21 6.58 -8.50
CA THR A 42 -11.11 5.45 -8.64
C THR A 42 -12.32 5.52 -7.71
N GLY A 43 -12.24 6.30 -6.63
CA GLY A 43 -13.27 6.36 -5.61
C GLY A 43 -13.33 5.13 -4.71
N SER A 44 -12.45 4.16 -4.90
CA SER A 44 -12.40 2.93 -4.10
C SER A 44 -11.69 3.18 -2.77
N PRO A 45 -12.02 2.44 -1.70
CA PRO A 45 -11.27 2.54 -0.46
C PRO A 45 -9.81 2.16 -0.69
N TRP A 46 -8.91 2.83 0.03
CA TRP A 46 -7.49 2.53 -0.04
C TRP A 46 -6.82 2.66 1.32
N PHE A 47 -5.74 1.91 1.50
CA PHE A 47 -4.97 1.89 2.73
C PHE A 47 -3.49 1.96 2.40
N ILE A 48 -2.70 2.36 3.39
CA ILE A 48 -1.25 2.45 3.26
C ILE A 48 -0.62 1.27 3.99
N LEU A 49 0.38 0.66 3.37
CA LEU A 49 1.23 -0.36 4.01
C LEU A 49 2.43 0.36 4.61
N SER A 50 2.38 0.65 5.90
CA SER A 50 3.42 1.37 6.62
C SER A 50 4.41 0.40 7.22
N ALA A 51 5.71 0.65 7.04
CA ALA A 51 6.76 -0.19 7.61
C ALA A 51 6.69 -0.22 9.15
N ARG A 52 6.30 0.88 9.77
CA ARG A 52 6.18 0.98 11.23
C ARG A 52 4.80 0.57 11.73
N HIS A 53 3.73 1.08 11.11
CA HIS A 53 2.37 0.95 11.62
C HIS A 53 1.57 -0.20 10.99
N GLY A 54 2.09 -0.80 9.92
CA GLY A 54 1.37 -1.84 9.18
C GLY A 54 0.23 -1.25 8.35
N LEU A 55 -0.95 -1.86 8.44
CA LEU A 55 -2.12 -1.36 7.71
C LEU A 55 -2.59 -0.05 8.32
N THR A 56 -2.58 1.01 7.52
CA THR A 56 -2.83 2.36 7.99
C THR A 56 -3.89 3.04 7.12
N HIS A 57 -4.93 3.58 7.76
CA HIS A 57 -5.91 4.38 7.03
C HIS A 57 -5.28 5.72 6.63
N PRO A 58 -5.53 6.22 5.40
CA PRO A 58 -4.91 7.49 4.95
C PRO A 58 -5.26 8.70 5.80
N ASP A 59 -6.35 8.67 6.56
CA ASP A 59 -6.76 9.77 7.44
C ASP A 59 -6.19 9.67 8.86
N GLN A 60 -5.54 8.54 9.20
CA GLN A 60 -4.94 8.36 10.51
C GLN A 60 -3.74 9.29 10.67
N VAL A 61 -3.70 10.04 11.76
CA VAL A 61 -2.55 10.94 12.05
C VAL A 61 -1.42 10.12 12.63
N ILE A 62 -0.26 10.17 11.99
CA ILE A 62 0.94 9.46 12.42
C ILE A 62 2.16 10.38 12.36
N ALA A 63 3.15 10.09 13.20
CA ALA A 63 4.42 10.81 13.20
C ALA A 63 5.36 10.24 12.13
N PRO A 64 6.28 11.05 11.60
CA PRO A 64 7.31 10.53 10.69
C PRO A 64 8.19 9.50 11.38
N TYR A 65 8.72 8.56 10.60
CA TYR A 65 9.57 7.47 11.08
C TYR A 65 10.57 7.07 9.99
N ASP A 66 11.59 6.30 10.37
CA ASP A 66 12.66 5.90 9.44
C ASP A 66 12.62 4.44 9.01
N GLU A 67 11.77 3.60 9.61
CA GLU A 67 11.69 2.18 9.26
C GLU A 67 11.28 1.98 7.80
N THR A 68 11.95 1.04 7.12
CA THR A 68 11.57 0.59 5.78
C THR A 68 11.81 -0.91 5.67
N LEU A 69 10.90 -1.64 5.03
CA LEU A 69 11.06 -3.08 4.81
C LEU A 69 12.28 -3.40 3.96
N ASN A 70 12.70 -2.46 3.11
CA ASN A 70 13.87 -2.65 2.26
C ASN A 70 15.17 -2.84 3.03
N LYS A 71 15.23 -2.37 4.28
CA LYS A 71 16.38 -2.50 5.16
C LYS A 71 16.21 -3.57 6.26
N MET A 72 15.07 -4.26 6.27
CA MET A 72 14.80 -5.28 7.26
C MET A 72 15.27 -6.66 6.79
N ALA A 73 15.70 -7.50 7.75
CA ALA A 73 15.99 -8.90 7.49
C ALA A 73 14.71 -9.67 7.16
N ALA A 74 14.84 -10.82 6.51
CA ALA A 74 13.70 -11.62 6.09
C ALA A 74 12.77 -12.00 7.25
N ALA A 75 13.34 -12.35 8.42
CA ALA A 75 12.55 -12.69 9.61
C ALA A 75 11.69 -11.51 10.09
N ALA A 76 12.27 -10.30 10.10
CA ALA A 76 11.56 -9.09 10.51
C ALA A 76 10.43 -8.77 9.51
N ARG A 77 10.66 -8.98 8.22
CA ARG A 77 9.61 -8.77 7.20
C ARG A 77 8.45 -9.76 7.37
N LYS A 78 8.74 -11.01 7.75
CA LYS A 78 7.69 -12.00 8.03
C LYS A 78 6.87 -11.61 9.26
N ASP A 79 7.53 -11.13 10.32
CA ASP A 79 6.84 -10.66 11.52
C ASP A 79 5.94 -9.46 11.22
N TRP A 80 6.43 -8.54 10.43
CA TRP A 80 5.65 -7.39 9.96
C TRP A 80 4.39 -7.86 9.21
N ALA A 81 4.57 -8.81 8.28
CA ALA A 81 3.45 -9.33 7.49
C ALA A 81 2.40 -10.04 8.35
N GLU A 82 2.81 -10.78 9.39
CA GLU A 82 1.87 -11.39 10.34
C GLU A 82 1.03 -10.33 11.04
N LYS A 83 1.67 -9.28 11.52
CA LYS A 83 0.97 -8.14 12.15
C LYS A 83 -0.03 -7.53 11.17
N VAL A 84 0.40 -7.29 9.93
CA VAL A 84 -0.44 -6.68 8.90
C VAL A 84 -1.62 -7.57 8.56
N ARG A 85 -1.41 -8.87 8.44
CA ARG A 85 -2.52 -9.81 8.17
C ARG A 85 -3.58 -9.76 9.28
N ARG A 86 -3.16 -9.69 10.54
CA ARG A 86 -4.10 -9.56 11.67
C ARG A 86 -4.89 -8.26 11.58
N GLN A 87 -4.22 -7.16 11.24
CA GLN A 87 -4.88 -5.87 11.03
C GLN A 87 -5.87 -5.92 9.86
N MET A 88 -5.51 -6.60 8.79
CA MET A 88 -6.37 -6.76 7.61
C MET A 88 -7.64 -7.53 7.95
N GLN A 89 -7.54 -8.58 8.76
CA GLN A 89 -8.70 -9.37 9.19
C GLN A 89 -9.73 -8.50 9.91
N GLU A 90 -9.27 -7.52 10.69
CA GLU A 90 -10.15 -6.66 11.48
C GLU A 90 -10.65 -5.43 10.72
N LYS A 91 -9.84 -4.88 9.81
CA LYS A 91 -10.05 -3.53 9.29
C LYS A 91 -10.37 -3.44 7.81
N LEU A 92 -9.98 -4.43 6.99
CA LEU A 92 -10.25 -4.34 5.57
C LEU A 92 -11.73 -4.62 5.28
N PRO A 93 -12.36 -3.79 4.44
CA PRO A 93 -13.72 -4.04 4.00
C PRO A 93 -13.77 -5.22 3.04
N GLU A 94 -14.95 -5.75 2.80
CA GLU A 94 -15.17 -6.75 1.76
C GLU A 94 -14.94 -6.14 0.39
N ALA A 95 -14.31 -6.90 -0.49
CA ALA A 95 -14.04 -6.48 -1.86
C ALA A 95 -13.89 -7.73 -2.74
N ASP A 96 -14.06 -7.53 -4.04
CA ASP A 96 -13.89 -8.61 -5.02
C ASP A 96 -12.45 -8.67 -5.53
N GLU A 97 -11.74 -7.55 -5.47
CA GLU A 97 -10.41 -7.42 -6.02
C GLU A 97 -9.56 -6.49 -5.16
N VAL A 98 -8.30 -6.85 -5.01
CA VAL A 98 -7.28 -6.01 -4.37
C VAL A 98 -6.26 -5.59 -5.40
N VAL A 99 -5.98 -4.29 -5.47
CA VAL A 99 -4.95 -3.72 -6.34
C VAL A 99 -3.82 -3.22 -5.46
N ILE A 100 -2.61 -3.72 -5.68
CA ILE A 100 -1.45 -3.42 -4.84
C ILE A 100 -0.46 -2.55 -5.61
N LEU A 101 -0.20 -1.36 -5.08
CA LEU A 101 0.84 -0.46 -5.55
C LEU A 101 1.95 -0.44 -4.50
N ALA A 102 2.80 -1.46 -4.54
CA ALA A 102 3.85 -1.66 -3.54
C ALA A 102 4.98 -2.50 -4.13
N GLY A 103 6.20 -2.28 -3.64
CA GLY A 103 7.35 -3.07 -4.02
C GLY A 103 7.29 -4.50 -3.47
N GLU A 104 8.16 -5.35 -4.00
CA GLU A 104 8.20 -6.78 -3.66
C GLU A 104 8.35 -7.04 -2.17
N ARG A 105 9.18 -6.26 -1.47
CA ARG A 105 9.41 -6.45 -0.03
C ARG A 105 8.14 -6.26 0.81
N TYR A 106 7.25 -5.40 0.35
CA TYR A 106 5.96 -5.17 1.01
C TYR A 106 4.92 -6.20 0.62
N ARG A 107 5.03 -6.83 -0.57
CA ARG A 107 4.06 -7.79 -1.09
C ARG A 107 4.37 -9.24 -0.77
N GLU A 108 5.65 -9.61 -0.71
CA GLU A 108 6.10 -11.01 -0.75
C GLU A 108 5.42 -11.93 0.27
N ASN A 109 5.10 -11.41 1.45
CA ASN A 109 4.48 -12.20 2.51
C ASN A 109 2.97 -11.93 2.67
N LEU A 110 2.39 -11.11 1.79
CA LEU A 110 0.97 -10.75 1.84
C LEU A 110 0.16 -11.27 0.64
N GLU A 111 0.80 -11.49 -0.51
CA GLU A 111 0.07 -11.85 -1.74
C GLU A 111 -0.76 -13.12 -1.59
N ASP A 112 -0.22 -14.18 -0.98
CA ASP A 112 -0.95 -15.43 -0.80
C ASP A 112 -2.20 -15.24 0.05
N TYR A 113 -2.07 -14.51 1.15
CA TYR A 113 -3.22 -14.20 2.02
C TYR A 113 -4.28 -13.43 1.26
N LEU A 114 -3.88 -12.39 0.53
CA LEU A 114 -4.81 -11.56 -0.23
C LEU A 114 -5.49 -12.34 -1.35
N GLN A 115 -4.74 -13.19 -2.04
CA GLN A 115 -5.29 -14.04 -3.10
C GLN A 115 -6.36 -14.99 -2.55
N ARG A 116 -6.11 -15.60 -1.39
CA ARG A 116 -7.06 -16.51 -0.76
C ARG A 116 -8.30 -15.78 -0.25
N ARG A 117 -8.14 -14.56 0.27
CA ARG A 117 -9.26 -13.80 0.83
C ARG A 117 -10.14 -13.17 -0.24
N PHE A 118 -9.54 -12.55 -1.26
CA PHE A 118 -10.28 -11.77 -2.25
C PHE A 118 -10.46 -12.47 -3.60
N GLY A 119 -9.69 -13.50 -3.87
CA GLY A 119 -9.77 -14.25 -5.12
C GLY A 119 -9.13 -13.56 -6.33
N SER A 120 -9.01 -12.25 -6.32
CA SER A 120 -8.38 -11.50 -7.41
C SER A 120 -7.41 -10.48 -6.82
N VAL A 121 -6.14 -10.56 -7.22
CA VAL A 121 -5.08 -9.64 -6.81
C VAL A 121 -4.39 -9.11 -8.05
N GLN A 122 -4.34 -7.79 -8.19
CA GLN A 122 -3.66 -7.12 -9.29
C GLN A 122 -2.45 -6.35 -8.77
N VAL A 123 -1.33 -6.47 -9.47
CA VAL A 123 -0.12 -5.69 -9.19
C VAL A 123 0.29 -5.02 -10.50
N PRO A 124 -0.32 -3.86 -10.83
CA PRO A 124 -0.18 -3.24 -12.15
C PRO A 124 1.26 -2.91 -12.54
N MET A 125 2.10 -2.60 -11.55
CA MET A 125 3.50 -2.22 -11.79
C MET A 125 4.49 -3.34 -11.48
N ARG A 126 4.02 -4.59 -11.44
CA ARG A 126 4.89 -5.75 -11.16
C ARG A 126 6.06 -5.80 -12.14
N GLY A 127 7.27 -5.93 -11.61
CA GLY A 127 8.48 -6.05 -12.43
C GLY A 127 8.99 -4.75 -13.04
N MET A 128 8.31 -3.64 -12.82
CA MET A 128 8.75 -2.34 -13.34
C MET A 128 9.83 -1.70 -12.47
N ARG A 129 10.78 -1.03 -13.09
CA ARG A 129 11.74 -0.17 -12.41
C ARG A 129 11.06 1.13 -12.00
N ILE A 130 11.68 1.89 -11.09
CA ILE A 130 11.06 3.10 -10.55
C ILE A 130 10.67 4.11 -11.65
N GLY A 131 11.51 4.31 -12.65
CA GLY A 131 11.21 5.20 -13.78
C GLY A 131 10.01 4.74 -14.58
N GLU A 132 9.90 3.43 -14.81
CA GLU A 132 8.74 2.85 -15.49
C GLU A 132 7.47 2.99 -14.67
N GLN A 133 7.57 2.82 -13.34
CA GLN A 133 6.44 3.01 -12.44
C GLN A 133 5.93 4.44 -12.46
N LEU A 134 6.84 5.42 -12.42
CA LEU A 134 6.47 6.83 -12.50
C LEU A 134 5.76 7.14 -13.83
N SER A 135 6.27 6.61 -14.93
CA SER A 135 5.66 6.78 -16.24
C SER A 135 4.27 6.17 -16.28
N TRP A 136 4.12 4.94 -15.77
CA TRP A 136 2.83 4.25 -15.71
C TRP A 136 1.82 5.06 -14.91
N LEU A 137 2.23 5.52 -13.73
CA LEU A 137 1.36 6.32 -12.87
C LEU A 137 0.91 7.62 -13.56
N LYS A 138 1.83 8.33 -14.22
CA LYS A 138 1.49 9.56 -14.95
C LYS A 138 0.48 9.33 -16.04
N GLN A 139 0.51 8.17 -16.69
CA GLN A 139 -0.44 7.82 -17.75
C GLN A 139 -1.82 7.46 -17.22
N HIS A 140 -1.93 7.10 -15.95
CA HIS A 140 -3.17 6.60 -15.36
C HIS A 140 -3.84 7.53 -14.35
N VAL A 141 -3.23 8.69 -14.07
CA VAL A 141 -3.83 9.69 -13.17
C VAL A 141 -4.68 10.72 -13.90
#